data_bdf443ea796464865b9fa4a5a57b09b1
#
_entry.id   bdf443ea796464865b9fa4a5a57b09b1
#
_cell.length_a   1.000
_cell.length_b   1.000
_cell.length_c   1.000
_cell.angle_alpha   90.00
_cell.angle_beta   90.00
_cell.angle_gamma   90.00
#
_symmetry.space_group_name_H-M   'P 1'
#
loop_
_entity.id
_entity.type
_entity.pdbx_description
1 polymer ?
#
loop_
_entity_poly.entity_id
_entity_poly.type
_entity_poly.pdbx_seq_one_letter_code
_entity_poly.pdbx_strand_id
1 'polypeptide(L)'
;MRPLTSGLSLLVILSGGVAGRVAGQEGGAVSALEYEGWRQYSVHCARCHGQDALPNPVAANLLVSMAPGGPAADKAAFIKVVRDGRPERGMPASGGVMTPEQIEAVYAYLKGRAEKRIPAGRPKEPAEQPKQESKG
;
A
#
# COMPACT_ATOMS: atom_id res chain seq x y z
N MET A 1 21.51 -78.29 -9.65
CA MET A 1 20.20 -77.63 -9.84
C MET A 1 20.03 -76.62 -8.74
N ARG A 2 20.14 -75.31 -9.02
CA ARG A 2 19.98 -74.22 -8.05
C ARG A 2 18.78 -73.38 -8.48
N PRO A 3 17.80 -73.12 -7.62
CA PRO A 3 16.70 -72.19 -7.95
C PRO A 3 17.13 -70.75 -7.78
N LEU A 4 16.87 -69.94 -8.79
CA LEU A 4 17.00 -68.50 -8.81
C LEU A 4 15.77 -67.92 -8.12
N THR A 5 15.99 -67.26 -6.97
CA THR A 5 14.95 -66.46 -6.32
C THR A 5 15.01 -65.01 -6.86
N SER A 6 14.05 -64.65 -7.69
CA SER A 6 13.85 -63.28 -8.15
C SER A 6 13.28 -62.44 -7.02
N GLY A 7 14.08 -61.51 -6.48
CA GLY A 7 13.62 -60.51 -5.56
C GLY A 7 12.93 -59.37 -6.30
N LEU A 8 11.62 -59.23 -6.09
CA LEU A 8 10.82 -58.14 -6.62
C LEU A 8 10.95 -56.91 -5.67
N SER A 9 11.82 -55.98 -6.02
CA SER A 9 11.97 -54.71 -5.28
C SER A 9 10.80 -53.79 -5.59
N LEU A 10 9.93 -53.62 -4.61
CA LEU A 10 8.83 -52.70 -4.67
C LEU A 10 9.34 -51.26 -4.42
N LEU A 11 9.45 -50.49 -5.50
CA LEU A 11 9.81 -49.08 -5.44
C LEU A 11 8.59 -48.24 -5.02
N VAL A 12 8.52 -47.88 -3.75
CA VAL A 12 7.50 -46.93 -3.24
C VAL A 12 7.92 -45.52 -3.57
N ILE A 13 7.30 -44.94 -4.61
CA ILE A 13 7.46 -43.53 -4.96
C ILE A 13 6.54 -42.73 -4.01
N LEU A 14 7.13 -42.14 -2.96
CA LEU A 14 6.44 -41.12 -2.19
C LEU A 14 6.36 -39.84 -3.03
N SER A 15 5.23 -39.64 -3.68
CA SER A 15 4.86 -38.34 -4.27
C SER A 15 4.57 -37.33 -3.15
N GLY A 16 5.63 -36.66 -2.69
CA GLY A 16 5.50 -35.51 -1.81
C GLY A 16 4.84 -34.35 -2.57
N GLY A 17 3.52 -34.21 -2.43
CA GLY A 17 2.81 -33.03 -2.92
C GLY A 17 3.31 -31.79 -2.20
N VAL A 18 4.12 -30.97 -2.88
CA VAL A 18 4.42 -29.61 -2.44
C VAL A 18 3.13 -28.82 -2.60
N ALA A 19 2.33 -28.75 -1.54
CA ALA A 19 1.25 -27.80 -1.44
C ALA A 19 1.88 -26.39 -1.41
N GLY A 20 2.03 -25.78 -2.59
CA GLY A 20 2.40 -24.39 -2.72
C GLY A 20 1.36 -23.56 -1.97
N ARG A 21 1.71 -23.10 -0.78
CA ARG A 21 0.97 -22.02 -0.13
C ARG A 21 1.08 -20.82 -1.07
N VAL A 22 0.01 -20.53 -1.79
CA VAL A 22 -0.21 -19.22 -2.34
C VAL A 22 -0.33 -18.32 -1.10
N ALA A 23 0.79 -17.70 -0.72
CA ALA A 23 0.76 -16.61 0.24
C ALA A 23 -0.05 -15.51 -0.44
N GLY A 24 -1.35 -15.43 -0.13
CA GLY A 24 -2.14 -14.25 -0.39
C GLY A 24 -1.32 -13.11 0.20
N GLN A 25 -1.01 -12.10 -0.62
CA GLN A 25 -0.36 -10.89 -0.14
C GLN A 25 -1.34 -10.25 0.85
N GLU A 26 -1.26 -10.68 2.09
CA GLU A 26 -1.89 -9.97 3.18
C GLU A 26 -1.21 -8.60 3.20
N GLY A 27 -1.99 -7.56 2.90
CA GLY A 27 -1.50 -6.20 2.96
C GLY A 27 -0.72 -6.01 4.24
N GLY A 28 0.54 -5.55 4.14
CA GLY A 28 1.39 -5.34 5.30
C GLY A 28 0.66 -4.50 6.35
N ALA A 29 0.96 -4.73 7.63
CA ALA A 29 0.43 -3.91 8.70
C ALA A 29 0.79 -2.44 8.43
N VAL A 30 -0.24 -1.59 8.35
CA VAL A 30 -0.07 -0.15 8.18
C VAL A 30 -0.19 0.53 9.54
N SER A 31 0.46 1.68 9.71
CA SER A 31 0.26 2.53 10.88
C SER A 31 -1.12 3.19 10.85
N ALA A 32 -1.59 3.69 11.98
CA ALA A 32 -2.83 4.45 12.05
C ALA A 32 -2.81 5.67 11.13
N LEU A 33 -1.65 6.33 11.01
CA LEU A 33 -1.47 7.47 10.11
C LEU A 33 -1.61 7.05 8.64
N GLU A 34 -1.00 5.94 8.23
CA GLU A 34 -1.10 5.42 6.86
C GLU A 34 -2.51 4.93 6.53
N TYR A 35 -3.22 4.33 7.50
CA TYR A 35 -4.61 3.92 7.33
C TYR A 35 -5.52 5.13 7.15
N GLU A 36 -5.37 6.16 7.98
CA GLU A 36 -6.09 7.42 7.81
C GLU A 36 -5.75 8.06 6.46
N GLY A 37 -4.49 8.03 6.06
CA GLY A 37 -4.05 8.49 4.75
C GLY A 37 -4.74 7.77 3.59
N TRP A 38 -4.91 6.45 3.66
CA TRP A 38 -5.69 5.69 2.69
C TRP A 38 -7.15 6.16 2.65
N ARG A 39 -7.79 6.39 3.80
CA ARG A 39 -9.17 6.89 3.88
C ARG A 39 -9.31 8.24 3.20
N GLN A 40 -8.46 9.19 3.56
CA GLN A 40 -8.48 10.55 3.01
C GLN A 40 -8.16 10.56 1.51
N TYR A 41 -7.17 9.76 1.09
CA TYR A 41 -6.85 9.57 -0.32
C TYR A 41 -8.05 9.06 -1.11
N SER A 42 -8.73 8.05 -0.61
CA SER A 42 -9.88 7.42 -1.28
C SER A 42 -11.02 8.39 -1.49
N VAL A 43 -11.23 9.34 -0.56
CA VAL A 43 -12.30 10.34 -0.63
C VAL A 43 -11.91 11.52 -1.52
N HIS A 44 -10.70 12.04 -1.39
CA HIS A 44 -10.34 13.35 -1.96
C HIS A 44 -9.47 13.26 -3.22
N CYS A 45 -8.74 12.16 -3.43
CA CYS A 45 -7.70 12.08 -4.46
C CYS A 45 -7.97 11.03 -5.54
N ALA A 46 -8.54 9.89 -5.15
CA ALA A 46 -8.67 8.71 -6.02
C ALA A 46 -9.46 8.96 -7.30
N ARG A 47 -10.44 9.86 -7.26
CA ARG A 47 -11.25 10.21 -8.44
C ARG A 47 -10.39 10.66 -9.63
N CYS A 48 -9.31 11.41 -9.37
CA CYS A 48 -8.42 11.92 -10.40
C CYS A 48 -7.13 11.12 -10.50
N HIS A 49 -6.55 10.72 -9.36
CA HIS A 49 -5.24 10.06 -9.32
C HIS A 49 -5.30 8.52 -9.36
N GLY A 50 -6.51 7.95 -9.49
CA GLY A 50 -6.74 6.52 -9.57
C GLY A 50 -6.91 5.84 -8.21
N GLN A 51 -7.71 4.78 -8.20
CA GLN A 51 -7.91 3.95 -7.01
C GLN A 51 -6.56 3.39 -6.55
N ASP A 52 -6.30 3.43 -5.25
CA ASP A 52 -5.06 2.94 -4.64
C ASP A 52 -3.77 3.55 -5.22
N ALA A 53 -3.84 4.77 -5.72
CA ALA A 53 -2.76 5.47 -6.43
C ALA A 53 -2.24 4.73 -7.67
N LEU A 54 -3.02 3.82 -8.23
CA LEU A 54 -2.71 3.18 -9.51
C LEU A 54 -2.84 4.21 -10.64
N PRO A 55 -2.01 4.11 -11.68
CA PRO A 55 -2.00 5.09 -12.76
C PRO A 55 -3.39 5.33 -13.37
N ASN A 56 -3.74 6.60 -13.54
CA ASN A 56 -4.97 7.06 -14.17
C ASN A 56 -4.60 8.15 -15.19
N PRO A 57 -5.10 8.10 -16.43
CA PRO A 57 -4.76 9.08 -17.46
C PRO A 57 -5.24 10.51 -17.18
N VAL A 58 -6.13 10.69 -16.19
CA VAL A 58 -6.70 12.00 -15.85
C VAL A 58 -5.70 12.89 -15.12
N ALA A 59 -4.81 12.32 -14.29
CA ALA A 59 -3.89 13.09 -13.46
C ALA A 59 -2.50 12.42 -13.37
N ALA A 60 -1.56 13.09 -12.72
CA ALA A 60 -0.20 12.59 -12.56
C ALA A 60 -0.17 11.25 -11.82
N ASN A 61 0.71 10.35 -12.27
CA ASN A 61 0.99 9.10 -11.58
C ASN A 61 1.72 9.39 -10.25
N LEU A 62 1.00 9.22 -9.14
CA LEU A 62 1.54 9.54 -7.83
C LEU A 62 2.62 8.56 -7.36
N LEU A 63 2.61 7.30 -7.81
CA LEU A 63 3.67 6.36 -7.47
C LEU A 63 5.03 6.80 -8.03
N VAL A 64 5.03 7.40 -9.21
CA VAL A 64 6.23 7.99 -9.82
C VAL A 64 6.59 9.30 -9.13
N SER A 65 5.60 10.15 -8.87
CA SER A 65 5.83 11.47 -8.24
C SER A 65 6.38 11.36 -6.83
N MET A 66 6.01 10.30 -6.08
CA MET A 66 6.42 10.04 -4.71
C MET A 66 7.65 9.14 -4.59
N ALA A 67 8.13 8.56 -5.69
CA ALA A 67 9.36 7.76 -5.69
C ALA A 67 10.58 8.60 -5.26
N PRO A 68 11.67 8.00 -4.77
CA PRO A 68 12.89 8.73 -4.42
C PRO A 68 13.35 9.62 -5.58
N GLY A 69 13.55 10.91 -5.31
CA GLY A 69 13.88 11.92 -6.32
C GLY A 69 12.72 12.43 -7.16
N GLY A 70 11.52 11.91 -6.96
CA GLY A 70 10.31 12.41 -7.62
C GLY A 70 9.88 13.79 -7.10
N PRO A 71 9.08 14.54 -7.89
CA PRO A 71 8.73 15.93 -7.60
C PRO A 71 7.85 16.12 -6.36
N ALA A 72 7.29 15.05 -5.82
CA ALA A 72 6.46 15.06 -4.60
C ALA A 72 7.04 14.17 -3.47
N ALA A 73 8.28 13.70 -3.63
CA ALA A 73 8.94 12.88 -2.61
C ALA A 73 9.26 13.67 -1.34
N ASP A 74 9.52 14.98 -1.46
CA ASP A 74 9.68 15.87 -0.32
C ASP A 74 8.34 16.19 0.33
N LYS A 75 8.26 15.99 1.66
CA LYS A 75 7.03 16.15 2.43
C LYS A 75 6.49 17.58 2.38
N ALA A 76 7.35 18.58 2.51
CA ALA A 76 6.93 19.98 2.53
C ALA A 76 6.40 20.40 1.15
N ALA A 77 7.09 19.98 0.08
CA ALA A 77 6.63 20.20 -1.29
C ALA A 77 5.27 19.53 -1.57
N PHE A 78 5.10 18.28 -1.10
CA PHE A 78 3.81 17.57 -1.22
C PHE A 78 2.69 18.32 -0.51
N ILE A 79 2.88 18.65 0.78
CA ILE A 79 1.88 19.35 1.58
C ILE A 79 1.48 20.67 0.94
N LYS A 80 2.47 21.45 0.46
CA LYS A 80 2.22 22.71 -0.23
C LYS A 80 1.34 22.50 -1.47
N VAL A 81 1.67 21.52 -2.30
CA VAL A 81 0.91 21.24 -3.54
C VAL A 81 -0.50 20.80 -3.24
N VAL A 82 -0.73 19.94 -2.24
CA VAL A 82 -2.07 19.48 -1.89
C VAL A 82 -2.90 20.60 -1.27
N ARG A 83 -2.29 21.38 -0.38
CA ARG A 83 -2.97 22.52 0.28
C ARG A 83 -3.39 23.59 -0.73
N ASP A 84 -2.46 24.00 -1.59
CA ASP A 84 -2.64 25.15 -2.49
C ASP A 84 -3.27 24.75 -3.83
N GLY A 85 -3.18 23.46 -4.20
CA GLY A 85 -3.62 22.95 -5.50
C GLY A 85 -2.69 23.39 -6.65
N ARG A 86 -3.15 23.07 -7.85
CA ARG A 86 -2.61 23.53 -9.12
C ARG A 86 -3.78 23.79 -10.06
N PRO A 87 -4.59 24.82 -9.81
CA PRO A 87 -5.84 25.06 -10.53
C PRO A 87 -5.62 25.20 -12.04
N GLU A 88 -4.48 25.76 -12.45
CA GLU A 88 -4.07 25.88 -13.85
C GLU A 88 -3.82 24.51 -14.55
N ARG A 89 -3.71 23.45 -13.76
CA ARG A 89 -3.57 22.05 -14.21
C ARG A 89 -4.77 21.18 -13.84
N GLY A 90 -5.86 21.79 -13.38
CA GLY A 90 -7.08 21.09 -12.99
C GLY A 90 -7.04 20.42 -11.61
N MET A 91 -6.00 20.63 -10.80
CA MET A 91 -5.93 20.14 -9.43
C MET A 91 -6.43 21.19 -8.44
N PRO A 92 -7.60 20.98 -7.81
CA PRO A 92 -8.12 21.95 -6.84
C PRO A 92 -7.28 22.00 -5.57
N ALA A 93 -7.34 23.13 -4.87
CA ALA A 93 -6.77 23.26 -3.53
C ALA A 93 -7.56 22.43 -2.52
N SER A 94 -6.86 21.73 -1.64
CA SER A 94 -7.48 20.90 -0.59
C SER A 94 -7.37 21.51 0.81
N GLY A 95 -6.66 22.62 0.98
CA GLY A 95 -6.46 23.25 2.31
C GLY A 95 -7.72 23.80 2.97
N GLY A 96 -8.82 23.97 2.21
CA GLY A 96 -10.11 24.35 2.75
C GLY A 96 -11.02 23.18 3.15
N VAL A 97 -10.67 21.93 2.77
CA VAL A 97 -11.49 20.73 3.00
C VAL A 97 -10.77 19.64 3.78
N MET A 98 -9.45 19.74 3.89
CA MET A 98 -8.60 18.79 4.64
C MET A 98 -7.78 19.54 5.68
N THR A 99 -7.65 18.95 6.87
CA THR A 99 -6.73 19.48 7.89
C THR A 99 -5.27 19.21 7.51
N PRO A 100 -4.31 19.93 8.08
CA PRO A 100 -2.88 19.64 7.87
C PRO A 100 -2.52 18.19 8.19
N GLU A 101 -3.08 17.64 9.28
CA GLU A 101 -2.84 16.26 9.72
C GLU A 101 -3.39 15.23 8.71
N GLN A 102 -4.54 15.52 8.09
CA GLN A 102 -5.11 14.68 7.04
C GLN A 102 -4.25 14.69 5.78
N ILE A 103 -3.71 15.85 5.40
CA ILE A 103 -2.78 15.96 4.27
C ILE A 103 -1.48 15.19 4.56
N GLU A 104 -0.97 15.30 5.79
CA GLU A 104 0.20 14.53 6.23
C GLU A 104 -0.06 13.03 6.21
N ALA A 105 -1.23 12.58 6.61
CA ALA A 105 -1.64 11.20 6.54
C ALA A 105 -1.66 10.68 5.09
N VAL A 106 -2.20 11.47 4.16
CA VAL A 106 -2.15 11.13 2.71
C VAL A 106 -0.71 11.00 2.21
N TYR A 107 0.19 11.89 2.63
CA TYR A 107 1.61 11.78 2.31
C TYR A 107 2.19 10.43 2.78
N ALA A 108 1.94 10.06 4.04
CA ALA A 108 2.45 8.81 4.62
C ALA A 108 1.94 7.58 3.84
N TYR A 109 0.65 7.55 3.52
CA TYR A 109 0.06 6.49 2.71
C TYR A 109 0.71 6.40 1.32
N LEU A 110 0.77 7.50 0.59
CA LEU A 110 1.33 7.53 -0.76
C LEU A 110 2.82 7.16 -0.79
N LYS A 111 3.58 7.58 0.22
CA LYS A 111 4.97 7.18 0.39
C LYS A 111 5.08 5.66 0.57
N GLY A 112 4.28 5.07 1.44
CA GLY A 112 4.22 3.61 1.62
C GLY A 112 3.83 2.86 0.36
N ARG A 113 2.93 3.43 -0.47
CA ARG A 113 2.56 2.90 -1.78
C ARG A 113 3.73 2.95 -2.77
N ALA A 114 4.40 4.09 -2.89
CA ALA A 114 5.54 4.28 -3.80
C ALA A 114 6.73 3.40 -3.42
N GLU A 115 6.96 3.17 -2.14
CA GLU A 115 7.97 2.26 -1.59
C GLU A 115 7.56 0.78 -1.65
N LYS A 116 6.38 0.45 -2.17
CA LYS A 116 5.83 -0.91 -2.27
C LYS A 116 5.64 -1.62 -0.91
N ARG A 117 5.64 -0.88 0.21
CA ARG A 117 5.33 -1.41 1.54
C ARG A 117 3.83 -1.65 1.72
N ILE A 118 3.02 -0.78 1.15
CA ILE A 118 1.56 -0.87 1.19
C ILE A 118 1.09 -1.37 -0.18
N PRO A 119 0.51 -2.56 -0.30
CA PRO A 119 -0.05 -3.06 -1.55
C PRO A 119 -1.30 -2.29 -1.96
N ALA A 120 -1.75 -2.48 -3.21
CA ALA A 120 -3.04 -1.98 -3.66
C ALA A 120 -4.18 -2.67 -2.88
N GLY A 121 -5.30 -1.98 -2.75
CA GLY A 121 -6.46 -2.42 -2.01
C GLY A 121 -6.60 -1.73 -0.65
N ARG A 122 -7.68 -2.09 0.06
CA ARG A 122 -7.91 -1.57 1.40
C ARG A 122 -6.89 -2.16 2.38
N PRO A 123 -6.09 -1.32 3.06
CA PRO A 123 -5.22 -1.81 4.13
C PRO A 123 -6.02 -2.41 5.28
N LYS A 124 -5.41 -3.34 6.02
CA LYS A 124 -5.99 -3.80 7.29
C LYS A 124 -5.99 -2.64 8.29
N GLU A 125 -7.12 -2.45 8.96
CA GLU A 125 -7.20 -1.46 10.02
C GLU A 125 -6.21 -1.81 11.14
N PRO A 126 -5.36 -0.84 11.57
CA PRO A 126 -4.46 -1.08 12.68
C PRO A 126 -5.25 -1.46 13.93
N ALA A 127 -4.73 -2.41 14.72
CA ALA A 127 -5.29 -2.69 16.04
C ALA A 127 -5.34 -1.38 16.84
N GLU A 128 -6.49 -1.09 17.46
CA GLU A 128 -6.68 0.11 18.26
C GLU A 128 -5.58 0.14 19.34
N GLN A 129 -4.67 1.10 19.22
CA GLN A 129 -3.70 1.32 20.28
C GLN A 129 -4.47 1.79 21.51
N PRO A 130 -4.28 1.15 22.69
CA PRO A 130 -4.93 1.63 23.91
C PRO A 130 -4.59 3.11 24.06
N LYS A 131 -5.63 3.95 24.15
CA LYS A 131 -5.49 5.39 24.39
C LYS A 131 -4.56 5.53 25.60
N GLN A 132 -3.38 6.11 25.36
CA GLN A 132 -2.54 6.53 26.48
C GLN A 132 -3.33 7.61 27.20
N GLU A 133 -3.95 7.23 28.32
CA GLU A 133 -4.50 8.21 29.25
C GLU A 133 -3.35 9.12 29.63
N SER A 134 -3.40 10.34 29.16
CA SER A 134 -2.52 11.41 29.64
C SER A 134 -2.83 11.58 31.12
N LYS A 135 -1.99 11.00 31.99
CA LYS A 135 -1.98 11.31 33.40
C LYS A 135 -1.66 12.78 33.53
N GLY A 136 -2.74 13.54 33.79
CA GLY A 136 -2.64 14.95 34.19
C GLY A 136 -1.97 15.11 35.57
#